data_1b4b6b4120087a5a0f0140ec0973af7b
#
_entry.id   1b4b6b4120087a5a0f0140ec0973af7b
#
_cell.length_a   1.000
_cell.length_b   1.000
_cell.length_c   1.000
_cell.angle_alpha   90.00
_cell.angle_beta   90.00
_cell.angle_gamma   90.00
#
_symmetry.space_group_name_H-M   'P 1'
#
loop_
_entity.id
_entity.type
_entity.pdbx_description
1 polymer ?
#
loop_
_entity_poly.entity_id
_entity_poly.type
_entity_poly.pdbx_seq_one_letter_code
_entity_poly.pdbx_strand_id
1 'polypeptide(L)'
;GMGLSILAFLYLYFREQDRIMEDAVTQIQDYLSGDKSARISCDEEGGLYRLFHEVNALVSILNAHAENEAQAKSFLKNTISDISHQLKTPLAALNIYNGILQAETADTPEIREFTELSEQELDRIGNLVQNLLKVTKLDAGTVLFEKADENVSDMMRCIEKHFAWRA
;
A
#
# COMPACT_ATOMS: atom_id res chain seq x y z
N GLY A 1 30.38 -54.63 -25.63
CA GLY A 1 30.95 -53.36 -25.13
C GLY A 1 30.22 -52.07 -25.52
N MET A 2 29.95 -51.84 -26.81
CA MET A 2 29.45 -50.53 -27.29
C MET A 2 28.05 -50.15 -26.77
N GLY A 3 27.12 -51.12 -26.63
CA GLY A 3 25.78 -50.84 -26.10
C GLY A 3 25.75 -50.39 -24.64
N LEU A 4 26.62 -50.95 -23.80
CA LEU A 4 26.73 -50.55 -22.39
C LEU A 4 27.30 -49.15 -22.23
N SER A 5 28.23 -48.72 -23.09
CA SER A 5 28.79 -47.36 -23.03
C SER A 5 27.79 -46.31 -23.47
N ILE A 6 26.93 -46.59 -24.46
CA ILE A 6 25.86 -45.71 -24.89
C ILE A 6 24.80 -45.57 -23.79
N LEU A 7 24.40 -46.66 -23.15
CA LEU A 7 23.45 -46.65 -22.04
C LEU A 7 23.98 -45.82 -20.84
N ALA A 8 25.26 -46.02 -20.50
CA ALA A 8 25.91 -45.26 -19.44
C ALA A 8 25.96 -43.73 -19.76
N PHE A 9 26.28 -43.38 -21.01
CA PHE A 9 26.29 -41.98 -21.46
C PHE A 9 24.90 -41.36 -21.40
N LEU A 10 23.88 -42.05 -21.90
CA LEU A 10 22.49 -41.57 -21.82
C LEU A 10 22.03 -41.41 -20.37
N TYR A 11 22.35 -42.37 -19.51
CA TYR A 11 22.01 -42.27 -18.09
C TYR A 11 22.67 -41.05 -17.42
N LEU A 12 23.95 -40.81 -17.66
CA LEU A 12 24.65 -39.65 -17.12
C LEU A 12 24.09 -38.33 -17.68
N TYR A 13 23.76 -38.32 -18.98
CA TYR A 13 23.14 -37.15 -19.63
C TYR A 13 21.78 -36.82 -19.02
N PHE A 14 20.88 -37.78 -18.87
CA PHE A 14 19.56 -37.54 -18.27
C PHE A 14 19.67 -37.16 -16.79
N ARG A 15 20.55 -37.79 -16.05
CA ARG A 15 20.81 -37.45 -14.65
C ARG A 15 21.29 -35.99 -14.48
N GLU A 16 22.13 -35.52 -15.37
CA GLU A 16 22.59 -34.13 -15.35
C GLU A 16 21.45 -33.15 -15.70
N GLN A 17 20.62 -33.50 -16.67
CA GLN A 17 19.42 -32.71 -17.01
C GLN A 17 18.43 -32.62 -15.83
N ASP A 18 18.20 -33.71 -15.14
CA ASP A 18 17.32 -33.74 -13.96
C ASP A 18 17.88 -32.84 -12.85
N ARG A 19 19.19 -32.89 -12.60
CA ARG A 19 19.84 -32.04 -11.60
C ARG A 19 19.68 -30.54 -11.92
N ILE A 20 19.94 -30.16 -13.15
CA ILE A 20 19.76 -28.77 -13.61
C ILE A 20 18.33 -28.31 -13.42
N MET A 21 17.35 -29.17 -13.70
CA MET A 21 15.95 -28.87 -13.52
C MET A 21 15.58 -28.72 -12.03
N GLU A 22 16.08 -29.60 -11.16
CA GLU A 22 15.86 -29.50 -9.71
C GLU A 22 16.47 -28.22 -9.12
N ASP A 23 17.67 -27.86 -9.54
CA ASP A 23 18.32 -26.60 -9.14
C ASP A 23 17.50 -25.39 -9.60
N ALA A 24 16.98 -25.38 -10.82
CA ALA A 24 16.13 -24.31 -11.34
C ALA A 24 14.82 -24.19 -10.56
N VAL A 25 14.17 -25.31 -10.24
CA VAL A 25 12.95 -25.32 -9.41
C VAL A 25 13.24 -24.77 -8.02
N THR A 26 14.36 -25.14 -7.42
CA THR A 26 14.77 -24.64 -6.11
C THR A 26 14.94 -23.12 -6.13
N GLN A 27 15.63 -22.57 -7.13
CA GLN A 27 15.80 -21.11 -7.26
C GLN A 27 14.48 -20.38 -7.48
N ILE A 28 13.53 -20.97 -8.21
CA ILE A 28 12.18 -20.40 -8.35
C ILE A 28 11.45 -20.44 -7.01
N GLN A 29 11.56 -21.50 -6.24
CA GLN A 29 10.94 -21.63 -4.91
C GLN A 29 11.53 -20.63 -3.92
N ASP A 30 12.84 -20.41 -3.94
CA ASP A 30 13.52 -19.41 -3.13
C ASP A 30 13.00 -18.01 -3.46
N TYR A 31 12.86 -17.68 -4.74
CA TYR A 31 12.26 -16.42 -5.16
C TYR A 31 10.81 -16.26 -4.66
N LEU A 32 9.97 -17.29 -4.79
CA LEU A 32 8.58 -17.30 -4.31
C LEU A 32 8.48 -17.22 -2.79
N SER A 33 9.48 -17.73 -2.06
CA SER A 33 9.55 -17.63 -0.60
C SER A 33 10.04 -16.27 -0.08
N GLY A 34 10.45 -15.37 -0.98
CA GLY A 34 10.81 -13.99 -0.65
C GLY A 34 12.25 -13.59 -0.98
N ASP A 35 13.11 -14.50 -1.41
CA ASP A 35 14.46 -14.14 -1.87
C ASP A 35 14.41 -13.57 -3.30
N LYS A 36 14.22 -12.27 -3.39
CA LYS A 36 14.17 -11.53 -4.67
C LYS A 36 15.48 -11.56 -5.45
N SER A 37 16.57 -12.02 -4.85
CA SER A 37 17.88 -12.15 -5.50
C SER A 37 18.10 -13.50 -6.17
N ALA A 38 17.28 -14.51 -5.84
CA ALA A 38 17.38 -15.85 -6.43
C ALA A 38 17.31 -15.80 -7.96
N ARG A 39 18.23 -16.48 -8.62
CA ARG A 39 18.33 -16.54 -10.09
C ARG A 39 18.73 -17.94 -10.52
N ILE A 40 18.17 -18.39 -11.63
CA ILE A 40 18.54 -19.66 -12.24
C ILE A 40 19.88 -19.49 -12.95
N SER A 41 20.82 -20.43 -12.76
CA SER A 41 22.09 -20.44 -13.48
C SER A 41 21.89 -20.63 -14.99
N CYS A 42 22.57 -19.82 -15.80
CA CYS A 42 22.45 -19.78 -17.27
C CYS A 42 23.81 -19.87 -17.96
N ASP A 43 24.78 -20.62 -17.36
CA ASP A 43 26.20 -20.61 -17.74
C ASP A 43 26.51 -21.47 -18.97
N GLU A 44 25.56 -22.27 -19.46
CA GLU A 44 25.75 -23.17 -20.58
C GLU A 44 24.84 -22.85 -21.78
N GLU A 45 25.14 -23.39 -22.95
CA GLU A 45 24.35 -23.20 -24.17
C GLU A 45 23.33 -24.34 -24.34
N GLY A 46 22.10 -23.97 -24.78
CA GLY A 46 21.03 -24.92 -25.07
C GLY A 46 19.63 -24.31 -24.93
N GLY A 47 18.64 -25.08 -25.39
CA GLY A 47 17.24 -24.64 -25.35
C GLY A 47 16.70 -24.40 -23.93
N LEU A 48 17.17 -25.20 -22.97
CA LEU A 48 16.80 -25.08 -21.55
C LEU A 48 17.35 -23.78 -20.92
N TYR A 49 18.60 -23.44 -21.21
CA TYR A 49 19.24 -22.24 -20.71
C TYR A 49 18.63 -20.95 -21.29
N ARG A 50 18.16 -21.02 -22.55
CA ARG A 50 17.37 -19.91 -23.12
C ARG A 50 16.09 -19.68 -22.32
N LEU A 51 15.37 -20.74 -21.96
CA LEU A 51 14.19 -20.65 -21.11
C LEU A 51 14.52 -20.04 -19.74
N PHE A 52 15.61 -20.47 -19.12
CA PHE A 52 16.09 -19.93 -17.84
C PHE A 52 16.43 -18.43 -17.93
N HIS A 53 17.04 -18.03 -19.05
CA HIS A 53 17.33 -16.62 -19.30
C HIS A 53 16.05 -15.78 -19.37
N GLU A 54 15.02 -16.26 -20.07
CA GLU A 54 13.71 -15.57 -20.15
C GLU A 54 13.00 -15.53 -18.79
N VAL A 55 13.09 -16.60 -18.00
CA VAL A 55 12.56 -16.62 -16.62
C VAL A 55 13.27 -15.57 -15.74
N ASN A 56 14.59 -15.50 -15.80
CA ASN A 56 15.36 -14.50 -15.07
C ASN A 56 15.02 -13.05 -15.52
N ALA A 57 14.78 -12.85 -16.81
CA ALA A 57 14.31 -11.56 -17.33
C ALA A 57 12.94 -11.21 -16.80
N LEU A 58 11.99 -12.14 -16.76
CA LEU A 58 10.68 -11.95 -16.15
C LEU A 58 10.79 -11.60 -14.66
N VAL A 59 11.61 -12.30 -13.91
CA VAL A 59 11.87 -12.00 -12.49
C VAL A 59 12.41 -10.58 -12.31
N SER A 60 13.30 -10.15 -13.18
CA SER A 60 13.88 -8.80 -13.14
C SER A 60 12.83 -7.72 -13.43
N ILE A 61 11.95 -7.96 -14.41
CA ILE A 61 10.81 -7.08 -14.73
C ILE A 61 9.84 -7.00 -13.55
N LEU A 62 9.49 -8.15 -12.95
CA LEU A 62 8.59 -8.20 -11.79
C LEU A 62 9.16 -7.44 -10.59
N ASN A 63 10.44 -7.58 -10.31
CA ASN A 63 11.11 -6.83 -9.25
C ASN A 63 11.08 -5.32 -9.52
N ALA A 64 11.37 -4.90 -10.75
CA ALA A 64 11.31 -3.49 -11.14
C ALA A 64 9.88 -2.92 -11.01
N HIS A 65 8.85 -3.69 -11.41
CA HIS A 65 7.47 -3.29 -11.22
C HIS A 65 7.09 -3.14 -9.74
N ALA A 66 7.47 -4.11 -8.90
CA ALA A 66 7.20 -4.06 -7.46
C ALA A 66 7.89 -2.87 -6.79
N GLU A 67 9.12 -2.55 -7.20
CA GLU A 67 9.85 -1.40 -6.70
C GLU A 67 9.22 -0.07 -7.13
N ASN A 68 8.84 0.05 -8.41
CA ASN A 68 8.14 1.23 -8.93
C ASN A 68 6.79 1.45 -8.22
N GLU A 69 6.03 0.38 -7.99
CA GLU A 69 4.77 0.46 -7.24
C GLU A 69 5.00 0.93 -5.80
N ALA A 70 6.02 0.39 -5.12
CA ALA A 70 6.36 0.80 -3.76
C ALA A 70 6.79 2.28 -3.70
N GLN A 71 7.56 2.75 -4.68
CA GLN A 71 7.97 4.16 -4.80
C GLN A 71 6.78 5.07 -5.06
N ALA A 72 5.89 4.70 -5.99
CA ALA A 72 4.67 5.47 -6.31
C ALA A 72 3.76 5.58 -5.07
N LYS A 73 3.60 4.50 -4.33
CA LYS A 73 2.82 4.46 -3.09
C LYS A 73 3.42 5.34 -2.01
N SER A 74 4.74 5.30 -1.83
CA SER A 74 5.47 6.16 -0.90
C SER A 74 5.36 7.64 -1.28
N PHE A 75 5.51 7.97 -2.56
CA PHE A 75 5.36 9.32 -3.07
C PHE A 75 3.94 9.86 -2.82
N LEU A 76 2.91 9.09 -3.12
CA LEU A 76 1.52 9.47 -2.90
C LEU A 76 1.25 9.73 -1.41
N LYS A 77 1.73 8.85 -0.53
CA LYS A 77 1.61 9.00 0.92
C LYS A 77 2.23 10.33 1.41
N ASN A 78 3.45 10.61 0.99
CA ASN A 78 4.17 11.82 1.39
C ASN A 78 3.47 13.07 0.86
N THR A 79 3.06 13.06 -0.41
CA THR A 79 2.33 14.17 -1.03
C THR A 79 1.01 14.48 -0.32
N ILE A 80 0.23 13.46 0.02
CA ILE A 80 -1.04 13.64 0.76
C ILE A 80 -0.78 14.17 2.18
N SER A 81 0.27 13.69 2.84
CA SER A 81 0.66 14.20 4.16
C SER A 81 1.01 15.68 4.09
N ASP A 82 1.83 16.08 3.12
CA ASP A 82 2.27 17.46 2.92
C ASP A 82 1.08 18.38 2.60
N ILE A 83 0.21 17.98 1.66
CA ILE A 83 -1.01 18.73 1.32
C ILE A 83 -1.88 18.91 2.56
N SER A 84 -2.06 17.86 3.36
CA SER A 84 -2.88 17.91 4.56
C SER A 84 -2.32 18.87 5.61
N HIS A 85 -1.00 18.87 5.81
CA HIS A 85 -0.35 19.83 6.69
C HIS A 85 -0.48 21.26 6.18
N GLN A 86 -0.32 21.48 4.87
CA GLN A 86 -0.45 22.80 4.25
C GLN A 86 -1.89 23.31 4.23
N LEU A 87 -2.89 22.44 4.17
CA LEU A 87 -4.31 22.84 4.25
C LEU A 87 -4.76 23.16 5.68
N LYS A 88 -4.19 22.52 6.68
CA LYS A 88 -4.56 22.74 8.08
C LYS A 88 -4.35 24.19 8.52
N THR A 89 -3.28 24.83 8.07
CA THR A 89 -2.94 26.21 8.44
C THR A 89 -3.94 27.23 7.92
N PRO A 90 -4.27 27.29 6.59
CA PRO A 90 -5.26 28.24 6.08
C PRO A 90 -6.66 27.96 6.62
N LEU A 91 -7.03 26.69 6.84
CA LEU A 91 -8.31 26.35 7.47
C LEU A 91 -8.40 26.91 8.90
N ALA A 92 -7.34 26.79 9.68
CA ALA A 92 -7.30 27.36 11.03
C ALA A 92 -7.42 28.90 10.99
N ALA A 93 -6.77 29.56 10.04
CA ALA A 93 -6.89 31.01 9.85
C ALA A 93 -8.31 31.43 9.46
N LEU A 94 -8.94 30.70 8.53
CA LEU A 94 -10.32 30.95 8.12
C LEU A 94 -11.30 30.74 9.27
N ASN A 95 -11.12 29.74 10.11
CA ASN A 95 -11.94 29.52 11.31
C ASN A 95 -11.81 30.72 12.30
N ILE A 96 -10.59 31.23 12.49
CA ILE A 96 -10.38 32.43 13.34
C ILE A 96 -11.08 33.65 12.75
N TYR A 97 -10.95 33.89 11.43
CA TYR A 97 -11.61 35.04 10.79
C TYR A 97 -13.12 34.91 10.86
N ASN A 98 -13.69 33.73 10.68
CA ASN A 98 -15.10 33.46 10.81
C ASN A 98 -15.60 33.72 12.25
N GLY A 99 -14.84 33.28 13.26
CA GLY A 99 -15.15 33.56 14.66
C GLY A 99 -15.13 35.07 15.01
N ILE A 100 -14.20 35.85 14.44
CA ILE A 100 -14.14 37.29 14.60
C ILE A 100 -15.38 37.94 13.99
N LEU A 101 -15.76 37.52 12.77
CA LEU A 101 -16.97 38.05 12.11
C LEU A 101 -18.23 37.73 12.92
N GLN A 102 -18.37 36.53 13.46
CA GLN A 102 -19.50 36.17 14.32
C GLN A 102 -19.57 37.07 15.57
N ALA A 103 -18.43 37.38 16.18
CA ALA A 103 -18.37 38.20 17.39
C ALA A 103 -18.70 39.68 17.12
N GLU A 104 -18.23 40.23 15.98
CA GLU A 104 -18.40 41.64 15.64
C GLU A 104 -19.78 41.98 15.03
N THR A 105 -20.41 41.00 14.38
CA THR A 105 -21.65 41.23 13.61
C THR A 105 -22.87 40.51 14.18
N ALA A 106 -22.86 40.23 15.47
CA ALA A 106 -23.91 39.49 16.17
C ALA A 106 -25.33 40.06 16.00
N ASP A 107 -25.43 41.33 15.66
CA ASP A 107 -26.72 42.03 15.49
C ASP A 107 -27.32 41.96 14.08
N THR A 108 -26.59 41.35 13.10
CA THR A 108 -27.06 41.25 11.72
C THR A 108 -27.39 39.77 11.41
N PRO A 109 -28.70 39.42 11.33
CA PRO A 109 -29.11 38.01 11.17
C PRO A 109 -28.49 37.29 9.95
N GLU A 110 -28.39 38.01 8.82
CA GLU A 110 -27.85 37.48 7.55
C GLU A 110 -26.37 37.15 7.68
N ILE A 111 -25.60 37.94 8.40
CA ILE A 111 -24.17 37.72 8.61
C ILE A 111 -23.98 36.57 9.60
N ARG A 112 -24.83 36.45 10.60
CA ARG A 112 -24.79 35.30 11.53
C ARG A 112 -25.02 33.99 10.79
N GLU A 113 -26.07 33.90 9.98
CA GLU A 113 -26.36 32.71 9.16
C GLU A 113 -25.20 32.39 8.23
N PHE A 114 -24.61 33.38 7.56
CA PHE A 114 -23.46 33.18 6.70
C PHE A 114 -22.24 32.65 7.44
N THR A 115 -21.91 33.19 8.62
CA THR A 115 -20.76 32.75 9.41
C THR A 115 -20.96 31.35 9.99
N GLU A 116 -22.18 31.00 10.42
CA GLU A 116 -22.52 29.65 10.88
C GLU A 116 -22.39 28.61 9.75
N LEU A 117 -22.87 28.92 8.54
CA LEU A 117 -22.71 28.06 7.37
C LEU A 117 -21.22 27.93 6.97
N SER A 118 -20.46 29.01 7.05
CA SER A 118 -19.02 28.99 6.78
C SER A 118 -18.26 28.11 7.76
N GLU A 119 -18.59 28.16 9.05
CA GLU A 119 -18.00 27.32 10.09
C GLU A 119 -18.28 25.82 9.80
N GLN A 120 -19.52 25.48 9.45
CA GLN A 120 -19.89 24.11 9.10
C GLN A 120 -19.11 23.59 7.91
N GLU A 121 -18.91 24.39 6.85
CA GLU A 121 -18.12 23.97 5.69
C GLU A 121 -16.61 23.88 5.98
N LEU A 122 -16.07 24.78 6.81
CA LEU A 122 -14.68 24.71 7.25
C LEU A 122 -14.41 23.44 8.09
N ASP A 123 -15.31 23.10 8.99
CA ASP A 123 -15.25 21.86 9.77
C ASP A 123 -15.35 20.62 8.87
N ARG A 124 -16.22 20.66 7.87
CA ARG A 124 -16.36 19.59 6.89
C ARG A 124 -15.08 19.38 6.10
N ILE A 125 -14.45 20.46 5.62
CA ILE A 125 -13.16 20.39 4.91
C ILE A 125 -12.07 19.85 5.84
N GLY A 126 -12.00 20.33 7.07
CA GLY A 126 -11.06 19.83 8.10
C GLY A 126 -11.18 18.33 8.32
N ASN A 127 -12.42 17.84 8.44
CA ASN A 127 -12.69 16.40 8.58
C ASN A 127 -12.29 15.60 7.35
N LEU A 128 -12.52 16.11 6.13
CA LEU A 128 -12.08 15.45 4.89
C LEU A 128 -10.56 15.33 4.81
N VAL A 129 -9.83 16.39 5.16
CA VAL A 129 -8.37 16.39 5.23
C VAL A 129 -7.86 15.37 6.25
N GLN A 130 -8.46 15.30 7.43
CA GLN A 130 -8.11 14.32 8.45
C GLN A 130 -8.40 12.87 8.00
N ASN A 131 -9.52 12.65 7.33
CA ASN A 131 -9.86 11.32 6.80
C ASN A 131 -8.91 10.88 5.68
N LEU A 132 -8.49 11.81 4.83
CA LEU A 132 -7.50 11.55 3.79
C LEU A 132 -6.16 11.10 4.40
N LEU A 133 -5.70 11.77 5.46
CA LEU A 133 -4.51 11.37 6.23
C LEU A 133 -4.65 9.99 6.88
N LYS A 134 -5.83 9.66 7.41
CA LYS A 134 -6.09 8.33 8.00
C LYS A 134 -5.98 7.23 6.94
N VAL A 135 -6.57 7.44 5.77
CA VAL A 135 -6.52 6.47 4.67
C VAL A 135 -5.08 6.21 4.23
N THR A 136 -4.27 7.26 4.06
CA THR A 136 -2.86 7.09 3.68
C THR A 136 -2.01 6.38 4.73
N LYS A 137 -2.29 6.58 6.01
CA LYS A 137 -1.62 5.86 7.11
C LYS A 137 -2.03 4.39 7.16
N LEU A 138 -3.31 4.07 6.91
CA LEU A 138 -3.82 2.70 6.85
C LEU A 138 -3.17 1.91 5.70
N ASP A 139 -3.13 2.50 4.52
CA ASP A 139 -2.59 1.87 3.31
C ASP A 139 -1.06 1.63 3.39
N ALA A 140 -0.37 2.42 4.20
CA ALA A 140 1.06 2.27 4.47
C ALA A 140 1.41 1.20 5.52
N GLY A 141 0.42 0.51 6.12
CA GLY A 141 0.64 -0.47 7.19
C GLY A 141 1.25 0.11 8.48
N THR A 142 1.28 1.44 8.62
CA THR A 142 1.86 2.13 9.78
C THR A 142 0.87 2.32 10.93
N VAL A 143 -0.38 1.89 10.76
CA VAL A 143 -1.35 1.89 11.84
C VAL A 143 -1.10 0.66 12.70
N LEU A 144 -0.50 0.86 13.86
CA LEU A 144 -0.51 -0.14 14.93
C LEU A 144 -1.97 -0.23 15.41
N PHE A 145 -2.65 -1.32 15.09
CA PHE A 145 -3.93 -1.63 15.70
C PHE A 145 -3.65 -2.09 17.13
N GLU A 146 -3.86 -1.23 18.09
CA GLU A 146 -4.02 -1.67 19.48
C GLU A 146 -5.35 -2.44 19.55
N LYS A 147 -5.24 -3.76 19.57
CA LYS A 147 -6.39 -4.62 19.82
C LYS A 147 -6.75 -4.49 21.28
N ALA A 148 -7.76 -3.69 21.58
CA ALA A 148 -8.40 -3.65 22.89
C ALA A 148 -9.65 -4.52 22.83
N ASP A 149 -9.87 -5.31 23.90
CA ASP A 149 -11.13 -6.02 24.09
C ASP A 149 -12.20 -4.99 24.47
N GLU A 150 -13.01 -4.58 23.48
CA GLU A 150 -14.13 -3.68 23.69
C GLU A 150 -15.45 -4.46 23.82
N ASN A 151 -16.27 -4.03 24.74
CA ASN A 151 -17.60 -4.61 24.94
C ASN A 151 -18.53 -4.16 23.79
N VAL A 152 -18.93 -5.11 22.95
CA VAL A 152 -19.83 -4.90 21.80
C VAL A 152 -21.13 -4.20 22.23
N SER A 153 -21.65 -4.48 23.45
CA SER A 153 -22.86 -3.83 23.97
C SER A 153 -22.69 -2.33 24.20
N ASP A 154 -21.51 -1.90 24.65
CA ASP A 154 -21.21 -0.47 24.86
C ASP A 154 -21.00 0.24 23.53
N MET A 155 -20.39 -0.44 22.56
CA MET A 155 -20.26 0.08 21.19
C MET A 155 -21.63 0.25 20.52
N MET A 156 -22.53 -0.74 20.64
CA MET A 156 -23.90 -0.66 20.11
C MET A 156 -24.69 0.46 20.75
N ARG A 157 -24.56 0.66 22.08
CA ARG A 157 -25.21 1.75 22.81
C ARG A 157 -24.69 3.13 22.38
N CYS A 158 -23.41 3.23 22.06
CA CYS A 158 -22.80 4.44 21.51
C CYS A 158 -23.34 4.77 20.11
N ILE A 159 -23.48 3.76 19.26
CA ILE A 159 -24.08 3.86 17.91
C ILE A 159 -25.55 4.28 18.02
N GLU A 160 -26.35 3.65 18.87
CA GLU A 160 -27.76 4.02 19.09
C GLU A 160 -27.90 5.48 19.53
N LYS A 161 -27.08 5.95 20.48
CA LYS A 161 -27.08 7.37 20.88
C LYS A 161 -26.73 8.31 19.73
N HIS A 162 -25.82 7.90 18.86
CA HIS A 162 -25.39 8.73 17.73
C HIS A 162 -26.49 8.84 16.65
N PHE A 163 -27.28 7.79 16.46
CA PHE A 163 -28.38 7.77 15.48
C PHE A 163 -29.72 8.25 16.02
N ALA A 164 -29.99 8.11 17.34
CA ALA A 164 -31.19 8.67 17.97
C ALA A 164 -31.27 10.22 17.88
N TRP A 165 -30.17 10.87 17.54
CA TRP A 165 -30.10 12.32 17.34
C TRP A 165 -30.52 12.76 15.93
N ARG A 166 -30.74 11.81 15.00
CA ARG A 166 -31.07 12.07 13.59
C ARG A 166 -32.50 11.69 13.21
N ALA A 167 -33.29 11.15 14.14
CA ALA A 167 -34.71 10.86 13.99
C ALA A 167 -35.57 11.91 14.71
#